data_4302ed0f377f430196e8c1babee8611e
#
_entry.id   4302ed0f377f430196e8c1babee8611e
#
_cell.length_a   1.000
_cell.length_b   1.000
_cell.length_c   1.000
_cell.angle_alpha   90.00
_cell.angle_beta   90.00
_cell.angle_gamma   90.00
#
_symmetry.space_group_name_H-M   'P 1'
#
loop_
_entity.id
_entity.type
_entity.pdbx_description
1 polymer ?
#
loop_
_entity_poly.entity_id
_entity_poly.type
_entity_poly.pdbx_seq_one_letter_code
_entity_poly.pdbx_strand_id
1 'polypeptide(L)'
;NSNKTPLIIRWPGVVTPGRIEDRAMVSAVDFLPTILDILSIKAPYKLDGMSYKRLLYGKKWRGPEYVYTHFTSNSGQYAEPMRCIQNHDFAYVFSPWADGEREFKSETTSGLSFKAMQRAAVSDSTLARRVHFFRYRALEEFYDLRKDPDALHNLIEDPDYAPQIAVFRKAMEQKMVESGDNALEAFRGRNDSAILQRYIAAQQTKADGYKENKRKSQNKK
;
A
#
# COMPACT_ATOMS: atom_id res chain seq x y z
N ASN A 1 4.95 -8.48 -4.34
CA ASN A 1 4.06 -7.86 -3.35
C ASN A 1 4.85 -6.89 -2.48
N SER A 2 4.79 -5.58 -2.79
CA SER A 2 5.54 -4.53 -2.08
C SER A 2 4.98 -4.17 -0.70
N ASN A 3 3.87 -4.77 -0.30
CA ASN A 3 3.21 -4.49 0.97
C ASN A 3 3.69 -5.38 2.13
N LYS A 4 4.57 -6.36 1.84
CA LYS A 4 5.16 -7.23 2.85
C LYS A 4 6.65 -6.94 2.95
N THR A 5 7.09 -6.57 4.15
CA THR A 5 8.51 -6.39 4.44
C THR A 5 8.87 -7.18 5.71
N PRO A 6 10.05 -7.82 5.78
CA PRO A 6 10.50 -8.51 6.99
C PRO A 6 10.61 -7.53 8.17
N LEU A 7 10.14 -7.96 9.34
CA LEU A 7 10.37 -7.29 10.62
C LEU A 7 11.20 -8.22 11.50
N ILE A 8 12.43 -7.82 11.82
CA ILE A 8 13.34 -8.61 12.66
C ILE A 8 13.56 -7.86 13.98
N ILE A 9 13.24 -8.53 15.08
CA ILE A 9 13.37 -7.95 16.42
C ILE A 9 14.32 -8.82 17.25
N ARG A 10 15.35 -8.19 17.80
CA ARG A 10 16.24 -8.81 18.78
C ARG A 10 16.09 -8.09 20.12
N TRP A 11 15.60 -8.80 21.13
CA TRP A 11 15.46 -8.30 22.50
C TRP A 11 15.80 -9.41 23.50
N PRO A 12 17.09 -9.52 23.91
CA PRO A 12 17.53 -10.55 24.84
C PRO A 12 16.74 -10.53 26.13
N GLY A 13 16.37 -11.73 26.63
CA GLY A 13 15.58 -11.88 27.85
C GLY A 13 14.06 -11.69 27.70
N VAL A 14 13.59 -11.20 26.54
CA VAL A 14 12.16 -10.98 26.27
C VAL A 14 11.69 -11.78 25.05
N VAL A 15 12.33 -11.61 23.91
CA VAL A 15 11.96 -12.33 22.69
C VAL A 15 12.73 -13.64 22.63
N THR A 16 12.00 -14.75 22.49
CA THR A 16 12.60 -16.09 22.36
C THR A 16 13.44 -16.16 21.07
N PRO A 17 14.71 -16.57 21.15
CA PRO A 17 15.56 -16.75 19.98
C PRO A 17 14.97 -17.72 18.97
N GLY A 18 15.07 -17.39 17.67
CA GLY A 18 14.61 -18.24 16.57
C GLY A 18 13.08 -18.31 16.39
N ARG A 19 12.31 -17.54 17.18
CA ARG A 19 10.85 -17.49 17.01
C ARG A 19 10.49 -16.82 15.68
N ILE A 20 9.61 -17.49 14.93
CA ILE A 20 8.98 -16.95 13.72
C ILE A 20 7.51 -16.70 14.05
N GLU A 21 7.02 -15.54 13.67
CA GLU A 21 5.61 -15.16 13.76
C GLU A 21 5.07 -14.88 12.35
N ASP A 22 4.18 -15.73 11.89
CA ASP A 22 3.62 -15.71 10.53
C ASP A 22 2.12 -15.39 10.48
N ARG A 23 1.48 -15.24 11.65
CA ARG A 23 0.04 -14.99 11.78
C ARG A 23 -0.33 -13.58 12.17
N ALA A 24 0.57 -12.87 12.82
CA ALA A 24 0.31 -11.52 13.27
C ALA A 24 0.46 -10.52 12.12
N MET A 25 -0.59 -9.75 11.83
CA MET A 25 -0.49 -8.62 10.91
C MET A 25 -0.04 -7.39 11.69
N VAL A 26 1.21 -6.98 11.47
CA VAL A 26 1.82 -5.81 12.08
C VAL A 26 2.12 -4.78 10.99
N SER A 27 1.76 -3.53 11.25
CA SER A 27 2.02 -2.41 10.34
C SER A 27 3.07 -1.45 10.91
N ALA A 28 3.68 -0.64 10.07
CA ALA A 28 4.65 0.37 10.50
C ALA A 28 4.08 1.36 11.53
N VAL A 29 2.78 1.66 11.46
CA VAL A 29 2.09 2.54 12.42
C VAL A 29 2.02 1.94 13.84
N ASP A 30 2.19 0.62 13.97
CA ASP A 30 2.17 -0.09 15.26
C ASP A 30 3.49 0.01 16.02
N PHE A 31 4.55 0.48 15.36
CA PHE A 31 5.89 0.54 15.96
C PHE A 31 5.94 1.56 17.11
N LEU A 32 5.49 2.79 16.87
CA LEU A 32 5.49 3.83 17.91
C LEU A 32 4.65 3.45 19.14
N PRO A 33 3.38 3.03 19.01
CA PRO A 33 2.61 2.56 20.16
C PRO A 33 3.28 1.43 20.91
N THR A 34 3.98 0.52 20.22
CA THR A 34 4.70 -0.59 20.88
C THR A 34 5.89 -0.08 21.71
N ILE A 35 6.69 0.84 21.18
CA ILE A 35 7.81 1.43 21.93
C ILE A 35 7.32 2.19 23.15
N LEU A 36 6.29 3.02 23.00
CA LEU A 36 5.71 3.76 24.12
C LEU A 36 5.16 2.83 25.21
N ASP A 37 4.49 1.75 24.82
CA ASP A 37 3.97 0.75 25.75
C ASP A 37 5.10 -0.01 26.45
N ILE A 38 6.19 -0.34 25.75
CA ILE A 38 7.38 -0.97 26.36
C ILE A 38 7.98 -0.04 27.43
N LEU A 39 8.09 1.24 27.13
CA LEU A 39 8.68 2.25 28.02
C LEU A 39 7.69 2.77 29.08
N SER A 40 6.44 2.30 29.07
CA SER A 40 5.36 2.79 29.93
C SER A 40 5.12 4.31 29.80
N ILE A 41 5.32 4.84 28.60
CA ILE A 41 5.09 6.25 28.27
C ILE A 41 3.70 6.41 27.67
N LYS A 42 2.88 7.29 28.25
CA LYS A 42 1.57 7.62 27.72
C LYS A 42 1.70 8.56 26.52
N ALA A 43 1.12 8.19 25.39
CA ALA A 43 1.04 9.09 24.25
C ALA A 43 0.18 10.33 24.59
N PRO A 44 0.58 11.55 24.18
CA PRO A 44 -0.19 12.77 24.42
C PRO A 44 -1.42 12.90 23.51
N TYR A 45 -1.53 12.06 22.50
CA TYR A 45 -2.64 12.03 21.52
C TYR A 45 -2.98 10.58 21.13
N LYS A 46 -4.12 10.40 20.47
CA LYS A 46 -4.53 9.08 19.94
C LYS A 46 -3.60 8.67 18.80
N LEU A 47 -3.04 7.47 18.91
CA LEU A 47 -2.21 6.86 17.86
C LEU A 47 -3.08 6.01 16.92
N ASP A 48 -2.68 5.93 15.65
CA ASP A 48 -3.40 5.16 14.64
C ASP A 48 -3.11 3.65 14.71
N GLY A 49 -1.94 3.29 15.27
CA GLY A 49 -1.49 1.90 15.42
C GLY A 49 -1.82 1.30 16.78
N MET A 50 -1.59 -0.01 16.88
CA MET A 50 -1.78 -0.82 18.09
C MET A 50 -0.46 -1.39 18.59
N SER A 51 -0.24 -1.38 19.92
CA SER A 51 0.94 -2.04 20.51
C SER A 51 0.88 -3.55 20.30
N TYR A 52 1.95 -4.11 19.73
CA TYR A 52 2.19 -5.55 19.67
C TYR A 52 3.17 -6.05 20.76
N LYS A 53 3.40 -5.27 21.83
CA LYS A 53 4.24 -5.66 22.97
C LYS A 53 3.90 -7.06 23.49
N ARG A 54 2.61 -7.40 23.63
CA ARG A 54 2.18 -8.72 24.08
C ARG A 54 2.71 -9.86 23.20
N LEU A 55 2.77 -9.63 21.87
CA LEU A 55 3.34 -10.58 20.93
C LEU A 55 4.84 -10.82 21.20
N LEU A 56 5.59 -9.76 21.51
CA LEU A 56 7.03 -9.86 21.84
C LEU A 56 7.26 -10.73 23.09
N TYR A 57 6.36 -10.68 24.08
CA TYR A 57 6.39 -11.51 25.28
C TYR A 57 5.81 -12.91 25.07
N GLY A 58 5.55 -13.36 23.84
CA GLY A 58 4.98 -14.66 23.55
C GLY A 58 3.53 -14.84 23.99
N LYS A 59 2.81 -13.75 24.27
CA LYS A 59 1.41 -13.78 24.73
C LYS A 59 0.47 -13.66 23.54
N LYS A 60 -0.78 -14.17 23.70
CA LYS A 60 -1.82 -13.95 22.69
C LYS A 60 -2.02 -12.46 22.44
N TRP A 61 -2.02 -12.11 21.17
CA TRP A 61 -2.28 -10.78 20.68
C TRP A 61 -3.27 -10.86 19.52
N ARG A 62 -4.27 -9.99 19.52
CA ARG A 62 -5.21 -9.84 18.41
C ARG A 62 -4.92 -8.51 17.75
N GLY A 63 -4.26 -8.59 16.63
CA GLY A 63 -3.98 -7.44 15.77
C GLY A 63 -5.22 -6.92 15.02
N PRO A 64 -5.02 -5.94 14.16
CA PRO A 64 -6.08 -5.44 13.30
C PRO A 64 -6.55 -6.54 12.34
N GLU A 65 -7.84 -6.50 11.99
CA GLU A 65 -8.41 -7.39 10.97
C GLU A 65 -7.87 -7.06 9.59
N TYR A 66 -7.63 -5.77 9.34
CA TYR A 66 -7.08 -5.26 8.09
C TYR A 66 -5.87 -4.37 8.35
N VAL A 67 -4.88 -4.47 7.47
CA VAL A 67 -3.80 -3.48 7.35
C VAL A 67 -4.14 -2.55 6.19
N TYR A 68 -4.09 -1.25 6.47
CA TYR A 68 -4.28 -0.20 5.49
C TYR A 68 -2.95 0.45 5.16
N THR A 69 -2.62 0.55 3.88
CA THR A 69 -1.43 1.22 3.40
C THR A 69 -1.77 2.22 2.31
N HIS A 70 -1.01 3.30 2.23
CA HIS A 70 -1.17 4.30 1.19
C HIS A 70 0.17 4.71 0.60
N PHE A 71 0.12 5.07 -0.66
CA PHE A 71 1.19 5.73 -1.41
C PHE A 71 0.60 6.96 -2.06
N THR A 72 1.35 8.06 -2.16
CA THR A 72 0.83 9.31 -2.74
C THR A 72 1.68 9.79 -3.91
N SER A 73 3.00 9.81 -3.74
CA SER A 73 3.93 10.24 -4.79
C SER A 73 5.28 9.57 -4.62
N ASN A 74 6.00 9.44 -5.71
CA ASN A 74 7.37 8.91 -5.72
C ASN A 74 8.41 10.03 -5.50
N SER A 75 9.69 9.64 -5.42
CA SER A 75 10.81 10.58 -5.23
C SER A 75 10.98 11.58 -6.38
N GLY A 76 10.52 11.23 -7.60
CA GLY A 76 10.44 12.13 -8.76
C GLY A 76 9.24 13.06 -8.71
N GLN A 77 8.38 12.91 -7.69
CA GLN A 77 7.19 13.72 -7.42
C GLN A 77 6.12 13.66 -8.50
N TYR A 78 5.94 12.47 -9.05
CA TYR A 78 4.74 12.12 -9.80
C TYR A 78 3.65 11.71 -8.82
N ALA A 79 2.47 12.28 -8.98
CA ALA A 79 1.31 11.91 -8.18
C ALA A 79 0.67 10.65 -8.75
N GLU A 80 0.93 9.54 -8.10
CA GLU A 80 0.40 8.22 -8.42
C GLU A 80 -0.22 7.60 -7.15
N PRO A 81 -1.23 8.27 -6.56
CA PRO A 81 -1.81 7.83 -5.30
C PRO A 81 -2.41 6.44 -5.42
N MET A 82 -2.07 5.59 -4.46
CA MET A 82 -2.62 4.24 -4.32
C MET A 82 -3.05 4.00 -2.89
N ARG A 83 -4.08 3.19 -2.70
CA ARG A 83 -4.55 2.71 -1.40
C ARG A 83 -4.66 1.21 -1.47
N CYS A 84 -4.22 0.56 -0.42
CA CYS A 84 -4.38 -0.88 -0.30
C CYS A 84 -4.94 -1.22 1.08
N ILE A 85 -5.93 -2.09 1.11
CA ILE A 85 -6.41 -2.75 2.32
C ILE A 85 -6.25 -4.25 2.14
N GLN A 86 -5.65 -4.91 3.12
CA GLN A 86 -5.43 -6.35 3.05
C GLN A 86 -5.64 -7.02 4.40
N ASN A 87 -6.03 -8.28 4.36
CA ASN A 87 -5.96 -9.21 5.46
C ASN A 87 -5.02 -10.38 5.10
N HIS A 88 -5.07 -11.49 5.84
CA HIS A 88 -4.24 -12.66 5.53
C HIS A 88 -4.56 -13.30 4.19
N ASP A 89 -5.83 -13.26 3.79
CA ASP A 89 -6.35 -14.03 2.67
C ASP A 89 -6.45 -13.21 1.39
N PHE A 90 -6.73 -11.92 1.51
CA PHE A 90 -7.06 -11.07 0.37
C PHE A 90 -6.41 -9.70 0.45
N ALA A 91 -6.18 -9.12 -0.73
CA ALA A 91 -5.78 -7.72 -0.85
C ALA A 91 -6.65 -7.00 -1.90
N TYR A 92 -7.04 -5.77 -1.57
CA TYR A 92 -7.74 -4.88 -2.48
C TYR A 92 -6.94 -3.59 -2.64
N VAL A 93 -6.74 -3.16 -3.89
CA VAL A 93 -5.98 -1.95 -4.24
C VAL A 93 -6.86 -1.01 -5.05
N PHE A 94 -6.77 0.27 -4.73
CA PHE A 94 -7.39 1.37 -5.46
C PHE A 94 -6.32 2.33 -5.97
N SER A 95 -6.26 2.52 -7.29
CA SER A 95 -5.27 3.33 -8.00
C SER A 95 -5.97 4.37 -8.88
N PRO A 96 -6.45 5.50 -8.33
CA PRO A 96 -7.29 6.47 -9.05
C PRO A 96 -6.60 7.13 -10.26
N TRP A 97 -5.28 6.98 -10.39
CA TRP A 97 -4.50 7.49 -11.51
C TRP A 97 -4.44 6.52 -12.71
N ALA A 98 -4.81 5.24 -12.50
CA ALA A 98 -4.72 4.20 -13.53
C ALA A 98 -5.90 4.33 -14.48
N ASP A 99 -5.70 5.05 -15.58
CA ASP A 99 -6.67 5.33 -16.64
C ASP A 99 -6.40 4.54 -17.93
N GLY A 100 -5.39 3.66 -17.93
CA GLY A 100 -4.97 2.88 -19.10
C GLY A 100 -3.97 3.60 -20.01
N GLU A 101 -3.75 4.89 -19.84
CA GLU A 101 -2.82 5.70 -20.63
C GLU A 101 -1.61 6.16 -19.84
N ARG A 102 -1.81 6.52 -18.57
CA ARG A 102 -0.77 6.99 -17.67
C ARG A 102 0.13 5.85 -17.21
N GLU A 103 1.43 6.05 -17.35
CA GLU A 103 2.41 5.06 -16.92
C GLU A 103 2.89 5.32 -15.48
N PHE A 104 2.96 4.24 -14.70
CA PHE A 104 3.56 4.25 -13.37
C PHE A 104 5.05 4.53 -13.43
N LYS A 105 5.50 5.58 -12.77
CA LYS A 105 6.90 6.00 -12.73
C LYS A 105 7.49 5.79 -11.34
N SER A 106 8.41 4.85 -11.24
CA SER A 106 9.12 4.56 -10.00
C SER A 106 10.59 4.23 -10.26
N GLU A 107 11.39 4.16 -9.22
CA GLU A 107 12.77 3.69 -9.29
C GLU A 107 12.84 2.28 -9.89
N THR A 108 11.86 1.44 -9.60
CA THR A 108 11.79 0.08 -10.14
C THR A 108 11.70 0.08 -11.67
N THR A 109 10.92 1.01 -12.28
CA THR A 109 10.79 1.07 -13.75
C THR A 109 12.04 1.55 -14.45
N SER A 110 12.95 2.24 -13.76
CA SER A 110 14.26 2.65 -14.28
C SER A 110 15.36 1.61 -14.06
N GLY A 111 15.11 0.57 -13.23
CA GLY A 111 16.08 -0.44 -12.82
C GLY A 111 16.46 -1.44 -13.92
N LEU A 112 17.60 -2.08 -13.75
CA LEU A 112 18.13 -3.07 -14.70
C LEU A 112 17.22 -4.29 -14.87
N SER A 113 16.61 -4.76 -13.78
CA SER A 113 15.68 -5.90 -13.80
C SER A 113 14.44 -5.61 -14.65
N PHE A 114 13.84 -4.44 -14.51
CA PHE A 114 12.68 -4.06 -15.32
C PHE A 114 13.03 -3.92 -16.79
N LYS A 115 14.20 -3.33 -17.12
CA LYS A 115 14.70 -3.25 -18.50
C LYS A 115 14.96 -4.65 -19.10
N ALA A 116 15.43 -5.61 -18.29
CA ALA A 116 15.60 -6.97 -18.73
C ALA A 116 14.24 -7.65 -19.01
N MET A 117 13.24 -7.44 -18.14
CA MET A 117 11.88 -7.92 -18.37
C MET A 117 11.26 -7.33 -19.65
N GLN A 118 11.44 -6.03 -19.90
CA GLN A 118 10.97 -5.39 -21.13
C GLN A 118 11.60 -6.01 -22.40
N ARG A 119 12.90 -6.31 -22.38
CA ARG A 119 13.57 -6.98 -23.50
C ARG A 119 13.03 -8.39 -23.73
N ALA A 120 12.87 -9.18 -22.66
CA ALA A 120 12.34 -10.53 -22.74
C ALA A 120 10.85 -10.56 -23.16
N ALA A 121 10.08 -9.53 -22.82
CA ALA A 121 8.68 -9.37 -23.19
C ALA A 121 8.43 -9.29 -24.71
N VAL A 122 9.46 -9.03 -25.51
CA VAL A 122 9.35 -9.00 -26.98
C VAL A 122 8.98 -10.38 -27.55
N SER A 123 9.49 -11.46 -26.92
CA SER A 123 9.25 -12.85 -27.34
C SER A 123 8.43 -13.68 -26.36
N ASP A 124 8.07 -13.13 -25.21
CA ASP A 124 7.31 -13.81 -24.16
C ASP A 124 6.03 -13.04 -23.84
N SER A 125 4.88 -13.57 -24.27
CA SER A 125 3.56 -12.95 -24.06
C SER A 125 3.16 -12.86 -22.58
N THR A 126 3.66 -13.76 -21.72
CA THR A 126 3.38 -13.72 -20.27
C THR A 126 4.14 -12.57 -19.63
N LEU A 127 5.41 -12.42 -19.97
CA LEU A 127 6.18 -11.25 -19.53
C LEU A 127 5.65 -9.95 -20.12
N ALA A 128 5.19 -9.96 -21.37
CA ALA A 128 4.56 -8.77 -21.99
C ALA A 128 3.33 -8.28 -21.20
N ARG A 129 2.42 -9.19 -20.84
CA ARG A 129 1.27 -8.87 -19.98
C ARG A 129 1.71 -8.34 -18.62
N ARG A 130 2.74 -8.96 -18.00
CA ARG A 130 3.27 -8.54 -16.71
C ARG A 130 3.87 -7.13 -16.75
N VAL A 131 4.70 -6.85 -17.76
CA VAL A 131 5.30 -5.53 -18.00
C VAL A 131 4.21 -4.49 -18.25
N HIS A 132 3.22 -4.79 -19.08
CA HIS A 132 2.09 -3.91 -19.35
C HIS A 132 1.32 -3.59 -18.07
N PHE A 133 0.90 -4.62 -17.32
CA PHE A 133 0.17 -4.44 -16.07
C PHE A 133 0.98 -3.64 -15.02
N PHE A 134 2.30 -3.84 -14.95
CA PHE A 134 3.15 -3.07 -14.05
C PHE A 134 3.19 -1.59 -14.41
N ARG A 135 3.18 -1.26 -15.71
CA ARG A 135 3.22 0.14 -16.21
C ARG A 135 1.89 0.86 -16.05
N TYR A 136 0.80 0.21 -16.38
CA TYR A 136 -0.50 0.90 -16.49
C TYR A 136 -1.43 0.64 -15.32
N ARG A 137 -1.25 -0.46 -14.59
CA ARG A 137 -2.09 -0.85 -13.47
C ARG A 137 -3.58 -0.97 -13.86
N ALA A 138 -4.45 -1.17 -12.86
CA ALA A 138 -5.89 -1.05 -12.99
C ALA A 138 -6.42 -0.11 -11.91
N LEU A 139 -7.57 0.51 -12.17
CA LEU A 139 -8.25 1.40 -11.21
C LEU A 139 -8.51 0.69 -9.89
N GLU A 140 -9.00 -0.54 -9.98
CA GLU A 140 -9.23 -1.43 -8.83
C GLU A 140 -8.55 -2.78 -9.10
N GLU A 141 -7.96 -3.36 -8.04
CA GLU A 141 -7.36 -4.67 -8.11
C GLU A 141 -7.78 -5.48 -6.88
N PHE A 142 -8.03 -6.78 -7.08
CA PHE A 142 -8.35 -7.72 -6.01
C PHE A 142 -7.55 -9.00 -6.16
N TYR A 143 -7.02 -9.54 -5.05
CA TYR A 143 -6.15 -10.70 -5.06
C TYR A 143 -6.51 -11.69 -3.95
N ASP A 144 -6.55 -12.99 -4.25
CA ASP A 144 -6.61 -14.07 -3.28
C ASP A 144 -5.19 -14.52 -2.94
N LEU A 145 -4.63 -13.99 -1.85
CA LEU A 145 -3.24 -14.22 -1.44
C LEU A 145 -2.95 -15.65 -0.98
N ARG A 146 -3.99 -16.47 -0.74
CA ARG A 146 -3.85 -17.90 -0.42
C ARG A 146 -3.48 -18.71 -1.66
N LYS A 147 -4.04 -18.32 -2.84
CA LYS A 147 -3.82 -18.96 -4.13
C LYS A 147 -2.73 -18.27 -4.95
N ASP A 148 -2.59 -16.97 -4.77
CA ASP A 148 -1.68 -16.10 -5.52
C ASP A 148 -0.94 -15.16 -4.54
N PRO A 149 0.04 -15.68 -3.77
CA PRO A 149 0.75 -14.89 -2.76
C PRO A 149 1.58 -13.74 -3.35
N ASP A 150 1.88 -13.79 -4.64
CA ASP A 150 2.62 -12.74 -5.35
C ASP A 150 1.71 -11.69 -6.00
N ALA A 151 0.39 -11.82 -5.90
CA ALA A 151 -0.60 -10.92 -6.46
C ALA A 151 -0.38 -10.67 -7.97
N LEU A 152 -0.35 -11.75 -8.74
CA LEU A 152 -0.08 -11.75 -10.19
C LEU A 152 -1.36 -11.66 -11.01
N HIS A 153 -2.48 -12.14 -10.46
CA HIS A 153 -3.75 -12.27 -11.16
C HIS A 153 -4.80 -11.38 -10.50
N ASN A 154 -5.18 -10.29 -11.19
CA ASN A 154 -6.22 -9.39 -10.73
C ASN A 154 -7.60 -10.05 -10.91
N LEU A 155 -8.33 -10.24 -9.81
CA LEU A 155 -9.63 -10.90 -9.73
C LEU A 155 -10.79 -9.89 -9.61
N ILE A 156 -10.56 -8.62 -9.89
CA ILE A 156 -11.57 -7.57 -9.67
C ILE A 156 -12.85 -7.77 -10.50
N GLU A 157 -12.73 -8.41 -11.66
CA GLU A 157 -13.84 -8.68 -12.57
C GLU A 157 -14.37 -10.12 -12.44
N ASP A 158 -13.77 -10.94 -11.57
CA ASP A 158 -14.19 -12.32 -11.37
C ASP A 158 -15.47 -12.38 -10.52
N PRO A 159 -16.61 -12.87 -11.07
CA PRO A 159 -17.89 -12.90 -10.36
C PRO A 159 -17.87 -13.76 -9.09
N ASP A 160 -17.02 -14.77 -9.02
CA ASP A 160 -16.91 -15.65 -7.85
C ASP A 160 -16.37 -14.89 -6.63
N TYR A 161 -15.66 -13.79 -6.85
CA TYR A 161 -15.12 -12.93 -5.79
C TYR A 161 -15.96 -11.67 -5.51
N ALA A 162 -17.06 -11.45 -6.23
CA ALA A 162 -17.88 -10.24 -6.07
C ALA A 162 -18.32 -9.96 -4.62
N PRO A 163 -18.74 -10.97 -3.81
CA PRO A 163 -19.09 -10.75 -2.41
C PRO A 163 -17.89 -10.26 -1.58
N GLN A 164 -16.71 -10.86 -1.77
CA GLN A 164 -15.48 -10.48 -1.05
C GLN A 164 -15.02 -9.08 -1.45
N ILE A 165 -15.08 -8.76 -2.74
CA ILE A 165 -14.75 -7.42 -3.26
C ILE A 165 -15.65 -6.37 -2.61
N ALA A 166 -16.95 -6.63 -2.48
CA ALA A 166 -17.88 -5.71 -1.82
C ALA A 166 -17.52 -5.48 -0.34
N VAL A 167 -17.13 -6.53 0.39
CA VAL A 167 -16.66 -6.43 1.78
C VAL A 167 -15.40 -5.56 1.86
N PHE A 168 -14.43 -5.77 0.98
CA PHE A 168 -13.18 -5.02 0.98
C PHE A 168 -13.36 -3.56 0.56
N ARG A 169 -14.26 -3.28 -0.39
CA ARG A 169 -14.66 -1.90 -0.75
C ARG A 169 -15.25 -1.17 0.45
N LYS A 170 -16.14 -1.82 1.19
CA LYS A 170 -16.73 -1.25 2.42
C LYS A 170 -15.67 -1.01 3.50
N ALA A 171 -14.78 -1.97 3.73
CA ALA A 171 -13.69 -1.83 4.70
C ALA A 171 -12.71 -0.72 4.30
N MET A 172 -12.38 -0.58 3.01
CA MET A 172 -11.56 0.52 2.48
C MET A 172 -12.21 1.87 2.74
N GLU A 173 -13.49 2.02 2.40
CA GLU A 173 -14.22 3.27 2.62
C GLU A 173 -14.26 3.64 4.10
N GLN A 174 -14.58 2.68 4.97
CA GLN A 174 -14.60 2.90 6.40
C GLN A 174 -13.24 3.38 6.91
N LYS A 175 -12.15 2.75 6.45
CA LYS A 175 -10.79 3.13 6.84
C LYS A 175 -10.41 4.52 6.36
N MET A 176 -10.81 4.87 5.14
CA MET A 176 -10.63 6.24 4.61
C MET A 176 -11.37 7.29 5.43
N VAL A 177 -12.61 6.99 5.86
CA VAL A 177 -13.38 7.88 6.74
C VAL A 177 -12.69 8.05 8.10
N GLU A 178 -12.30 6.94 8.74
CA GLU A 178 -11.64 6.94 10.05
C GLU A 178 -10.32 7.72 10.07
N SER A 179 -9.56 7.65 8.96
CA SER A 179 -8.26 8.31 8.82
C SER A 179 -8.32 9.71 8.21
N GLY A 180 -9.50 10.18 7.78
CA GLY A 180 -9.62 11.45 7.05
C GLY A 180 -8.87 11.44 5.73
N ASP A 181 -8.83 10.28 5.03
CA ASP A 181 -8.05 10.13 3.80
C ASP A 181 -8.60 11.01 2.68
N ASN A 182 -7.72 11.79 2.07
CA ASN A 182 -8.05 12.72 1.00
C ASN A 182 -8.50 12.05 -0.31
N ALA A 183 -8.34 10.74 -0.43
CA ALA A 183 -8.82 9.95 -1.58
C ALA A 183 -10.28 9.48 -1.42
N LEU A 184 -10.94 9.74 -0.29
CA LEU A 184 -12.30 9.26 -0.01
C LEU A 184 -13.30 9.64 -1.10
N GLU A 185 -13.32 10.92 -1.51
CA GLU A 185 -14.23 11.40 -2.55
C GLU A 185 -13.94 10.75 -3.91
N ALA A 186 -12.66 10.56 -4.26
CA ALA A 186 -12.26 9.84 -5.46
C ALA A 186 -12.66 8.35 -5.39
N PHE A 187 -12.57 7.74 -4.21
CA PHE A 187 -12.99 6.36 -4.01
C PHE A 187 -14.51 6.18 -4.16
N ARG A 188 -15.30 7.07 -3.58
CA ARG A 188 -16.76 7.08 -3.73
C ARG A 188 -17.19 7.32 -5.17
N GLY A 189 -16.52 8.26 -5.83
CA GLY A 189 -16.75 8.61 -7.23
C GLY A 189 -15.93 7.80 -8.24
N ARG A 190 -15.42 6.62 -7.90
CA ARG A 190 -14.48 5.84 -8.74
C ARG A 190 -15.01 5.46 -10.12
N ASN A 191 -16.33 5.47 -10.31
CA ASN A 191 -16.95 5.22 -11.61
C ASN A 191 -17.11 6.49 -12.47
N ASP A 192 -16.70 7.66 -11.94
CA ASP A 192 -16.76 8.93 -12.64
C ASP A 192 -15.34 9.43 -12.94
N SER A 193 -14.97 9.39 -14.21
CA SER A 193 -13.64 9.81 -14.67
C SER A 193 -13.33 11.27 -14.35
N ALA A 194 -14.32 12.16 -14.33
CA ALA A 194 -14.12 13.58 -14.03
C ALA A 194 -13.74 13.80 -12.56
N ILE A 195 -14.30 13.02 -11.64
CA ILE A 195 -13.94 13.04 -10.21
C ILE A 195 -12.50 12.55 -10.04
N LEU A 196 -12.14 11.43 -10.69
CA LEU A 196 -10.79 10.88 -10.64
C LEU A 196 -9.76 11.86 -11.20
N GLN A 197 -10.00 12.43 -12.38
CA GLN A 197 -9.10 13.40 -13.01
C GLN A 197 -8.89 14.64 -12.14
N ARG A 198 -9.97 15.18 -11.55
CA ARG A 198 -9.88 16.33 -10.61
C ARG A 198 -9.01 16.01 -9.40
N TYR A 199 -9.23 14.83 -8.81
CA TYR A 199 -8.43 14.38 -7.68
C TYR A 199 -6.96 14.27 -8.04
N ILE A 200 -6.63 13.64 -9.17
CA ILE A 200 -5.24 13.45 -9.63
C ILE A 200 -4.58 14.80 -9.94
N ALA A 201 -5.27 15.71 -10.61
CA ALA A 201 -4.76 17.07 -10.89
C ALA A 201 -4.40 17.80 -9.57
N ALA A 202 -5.26 17.71 -8.56
CA ALA A 202 -4.99 18.30 -7.25
C ALA A 202 -3.79 17.66 -6.54
N GLN A 203 -3.61 16.33 -6.64
CA GLN A 203 -2.43 15.65 -6.08
C GLN A 203 -1.14 16.04 -6.84
N GLN A 204 -1.21 16.17 -8.16
CA GLN A 204 -0.06 16.58 -8.97
C GLN A 204 0.37 18.01 -8.62
N THR A 205 -0.56 18.94 -8.47
CA THR A 205 -0.26 20.32 -8.05
C THR A 205 0.48 20.35 -6.69
N LYS A 206 0.06 19.51 -5.73
CA LYS A 206 0.77 19.38 -4.45
C LYS A 206 2.19 18.85 -4.63
N ALA A 207 2.36 17.81 -5.46
CA ALA A 207 3.66 17.21 -5.72
C ALA A 207 4.62 18.21 -6.39
N ASP A 208 4.14 18.99 -7.34
CA ASP A 208 4.92 20.03 -8.02
C ASP A 208 5.34 21.16 -7.06
N GLY A 209 4.47 21.56 -6.14
CA GLY A 209 4.78 22.53 -5.09
C GLY A 209 5.92 22.06 -4.17
N TYR A 210 5.95 20.77 -3.79
CA TYR A 210 7.06 20.20 -3.02
C TYR A 210 8.37 20.22 -3.80
N LYS A 211 8.34 19.92 -5.10
CA LYS A 211 9.50 19.94 -5.98
C LYS A 211 10.10 21.34 -6.09
N GLU A 212 9.27 22.35 -6.25
CA GLU A 212 9.70 23.75 -6.34
C GLU A 212 10.33 24.22 -5.00
N ASN A 213 9.70 23.92 -3.88
CA ASN A 213 10.24 24.28 -2.56
C ASN A 213 11.59 23.60 -2.28
N LYS A 214 11.76 22.33 -2.67
CA LYS A 214 13.03 21.62 -2.55
C LYS A 214 14.13 22.28 -3.38
N ARG A 215 13.85 22.70 -4.63
CA ARG A 215 14.82 23.44 -5.47
C ARG A 215 15.21 24.76 -4.85
N LYS A 216 14.25 25.53 -4.33
CA LYS A 216 14.52 26.81 -3.65
C LYS A 216 15.40 26.66 -2.42
N SER A 217 15.24 25.56 -1.65
CA SER A 217 16.06 25.29 -0.47
C SER A 217 17.48 24.84 -0.81
N GLN A 218 17.69 24.16 -1.93
CA GLN A 218 19.02 23.74 -2.39
C GLN A 218 19.83 24.90 -2.97
N ASN A 219 19.19 25.88 -3.61
CA ASN A 219 19.85 27.07 -4.17
C ASN A 219 20.20 28.14 -3.11
N LYS A 220 19.77 27.95 -1.83
CA LYS A 220 20.10 28.83 -0.71
C LYS A 220 21.29 28.32 0.14
N LYS A 221 21.85 27.18 -0.20
CA LYS A 221 23.07 26.61 0.40
C LYS A 221 24.25 26.79 -0.54
#